data_b78c01ac305b21cf290e14c92c22b21f
#
_entry.id   b78c01ac305b21cf290e14c92c22b21f
#
_cell.length_a   1.000
_cell.length_b   1.000
_cell.length_c   1.000
_cell.angle_alpha   90.00
_cell.angle_beta   90.00
_cell.angle_gamma   90.00
#
_symmetry.space_group_name_H-M   'P 1'
#
loop_
_entity.id
_entity.type
_entity.pdbx_description
1 polymer ?
#
loop_
_entity_poly.entity_id
_entity_poly.type
_entity_poly.pdbx_seq_one_letter_code
_entity_poly.pdbx_strand_id
1 'polypeptide(L)'
;MNAQESASLAPEGRRLVRIYPTLIEGVRKLTLWNTGPGMNATELRTATNISASINKQMSLKGNFGIGAKVSGLTVSPAGIRYRSCKGGVVHEVTIGYDEEAETFVRFTFEVEGREESVFDVSYSLRHKVDLSSDWTEVVLMGEDDDHDTIAEPIGRGIRVDRSYVPTQIFRRFAEFKPGVKVTLDVSLTKGGGKDETGKTRTLKTLQEVVPLLPNAEAVTCSETGIKVQYIHDPKHANYSHSLSALNNPATSSTSFCALVHKGERYDFRTGKKWSAVAPNYGIPFGSTVLTVEIYIPDEEALPNQYRDALTTVEERNPVTTDDYATKVREMMPEWVKDVIRKAHPPRDENLDDLQRDLQKLLDEFRLPTATFVKSIKAPDRTDDSDVGLDEARSAPVDPIDDEEDRFLRGERSSGRRATDKKVRKAPEGAKLSKESQALERAPTIEILNDPAEIDEKQMKGRAGRYYKDAQTLFINGLYSAVDRMTAELELHFAGQTEGEELRKIILKAAQRSMAFRVGKATCFAISKRLVDGWSIEDLDRATSPESLSLAADDYRQSMSAARKWIGAELKVQGFAVEEPEPA
;
A
#
# COMPACT_ATOMS: atom_id res chain seq x y z
N MET A 1 20.53 -11.36 -0.44
CA MET A 1 21.26 -10.62 0.62
C MET A 1 22.57 -11.31 0.98
N ASN A 2 22.57 -12.49 1.62
CA ASN A 2 23.80 -13.17 2.06
C ASN A 2 24.84 -13.31 0.95
N ALA A 3 24.43 -13.71 -0.27
CA ALA A 3 25.32 -13.82 -1.41
C ALA A 3 25.98 -12.47 -1.81
N GLN A 4 25.23 -11.36 -1.75
CA GLN A 4 25.78 -10.02 -2.03
C GLN A 4 26.72 -9.55 -0.91
N GLU A 5 26.40 -9.83 0.36
CA GLU A 5 27.26 -9.52 1.49
C GLU A 5 28.58 -10.27 1.39
N SER A 6 28.53 -11.58 1.09
CA SER A 6 29.72 -12.38 0.87
C SER A 6 30.52 -11.87 -0.34
N ALA A 7 29.86 -11.63 -1.47
CA ALA A 7 30.52 -11.12 -2.67
C ALA A 7 31.17 -9.76 -2.46
N SER A 8 30.61 -8.89 -1.61
CA SER A 8 31.17 -7.57 -1.31
C SER A 8 32.52 -7.62 -0.59
N LEU A 9 32.84 -8.76 0.05
CA LEU A 9 34.13 -9.02 0.70
C LEU A 9 35.20 -9.51 -0.27
N ALA A 10 34.83 -9.88 -1.50
CA ALA A 10 35.80 -10.23 -2.53
C ALA A 10 36.57 -8.98 -3.02
N PRO A 11 37.77 -9.15 -3.60
CA PRO A 11 38.49 -8.05 -4.21
C PRO A 11 37.68 -7.30 -5.23
N GLU A 12 37.88 -5.99 -5.33
CA GLU A 12 37.21 -5.16 -6.31
C GLU A 12 37.42 -5.71 -7.74
N GLY A 13 36.38 -5.68 -8.58
CA GLY A 13 36.41 -6.30 -9.91
C GLY A 13 36.10 -7.79 -9.93
N ARG A 14 36.13 -8.48 -8.78
CA ARG A 14 35.76 -9.90 -8.67
C ARG A 14 34.44 -10.15 -7.90
N ARG A 15 33.73 -9.10 -7.50
CA ARG A 15 32.48 -9.14 -6.74
C ARG A 15 31.33 -9.59 -7.61
N LEU A 16 30.98 -10.86 -7.56
CA LEU A 16 30.02 -11.47 -8.49
C LEU A 16 29.04 -12.40 -7.78
N VAL A 17 27.76 -12.25 -8.11
CA VAL A 17 26.68 -13.20 -7.80
C VAL A 17 26.14 -13.75 -9.12
N ARG A 18 25.98 -15.06 -9.22
CA ARG A 18 25.38 -15.75 -10.37
C ARG A 18 24.15 -16.52 -9.93
N ILE A 19 23.12 -16.50 -10.74
CA ILE A 19 21.88 -17.27 -10.55
C ILE A 19 21.63 -18.04 -11.84
N TYR A 20 21.58 -19.36 -11.74
CA TYR A 20 21.53 -20.24 -12.91
C TYR A 20 20.91 -21.61 -12.57
N PRO A 21 20.43 -22.37 -13.58
CA PRO A 21 19.99 -23.74 -13.40
C PRO A 21 21.19 -24.71 -13.33
N THR A 22 21.20 -25.60 -12.36
CA THR A 22 22.10 -26.77 -12.32
C THR A 22 21.27 -28.01 -12.61
N LEU A 23 21.77 -28.89 -13.48
CA LEU A 23 21.14 -30.20 -13.74
C LEU A 23 21.65 -31.20 -12.70
N ILE A 24 20.73 -31.77 -11.94
CA ILE A 24 20.98 -32.88 -11.01
C ILE A 24 20.03 -34.00 -11.43
N GLU A 25 20.59 -35.14 -11.83
CA GLU A 25 19.84 -36.31 -12.33
C GLU A 25 18.83 -35.96 -13.44
N GLY A 26 19.20 -34.99 -14.28
CA GLY A 26 18.37 -34.53 -15.40
C GLY A 26 17.33 -33.47 -15.04
N VAL A 27 17.15 -33.16 -13.75
CA VAL A 27 16.19 -32.15 -13.24
C VAL A 27 16.91 -30.83 -12.98
N ARG A 28 16.27 -29.72 -13.33
CA ARG A 28 16.83 -28.37 -13.13
C ARG A 28 16.61 -27.91 -11.71
N LYS A 29 17.71 -27.56 -11.05
CA LYS A 29 17.71 -27.01 -9.68
C LYS A 29 18.19 -25.56 -9.69
N LEU A 30 17.50 -24.68 -8.97
CA LEU A 30 17.89 -23.28 -8.85
C LEU A 30 19.17 -23.15 -8.02
N THR A 31 20.17 -22.54 -8.63
CA THR A 31 21.51 -22.39 -8.04
C THR A 31 21.85 -20.91 -7.91
N LEU A 32 22.35 -20.54 -6.73
CA LEU A 32 22.93 -19.26 -6.40
C LEU A 32 24.42 -19.47 -6.11
N TRP A 33 25.26 -18.79 -6.83
CA TRP A 33 26.72 -18.83 -6.66
C TRP A 33 27.25 -17.41 -6.43
N ASN A 34 28.21 -17.27 -5.53
CA ASN A 34 28.86 -15.97 -5.29
C ASN A 34 30.34 -16.10 -4.98
N THR A 35 31.10 -15.10 -5.39
CA THR A 35 32.45 -14.87 -4.89
C THR A 35 32.40 -14.43 -3.43
N GLY A 36 33.54 -14.57 -2.72
CA GLY A 36 33.67 -14.14 -1.33
C GLY A 36 34.77 -14.92 -0.63
N PRO A 37 34.86 -14.84 0.70
CA PRO A 37 35.96 -15.50 1.44
C PRO A 37 35.86 -17.04 1.49
N GLY A 38 34.81 -17.63 0.93
CA GLY A 38 34.55 -19.06 1.05
C GLY A 38 34.42 -19.53 2.49
N MET A 39 34.22 -20.85 2.66
CA MET A 39 34.12 -21.48 3.98
C MET A 39 34.89 -22.79 3.99
N ASN A 40 35.68 -23.04 5.04
CA ASN A 40 36.25 -24.35 5.32
C ASN A 40 35.19 -25.27 5.97
N ALA A 41 35.55 -26.53 6.23
CA ALA A 41 34.61 -27.51 6.80
C ALA A 41 33.96 -27.05 8.12
N THR A 42 34.73 -26.48 9.03
CA THR A 42 34.25 -25.99 10.33
C THR A 42 33.31 -24.79 10.17
N GLU A 43 33.71 -23.83 9.33
CA GLU A 43 32.90 -22.66 9.02
C GLU A 43 31.58 -23.07 8.32
N LEU A 44 31.64 -24.01 7.37
CA LEU A 44 30.46 -24.51 6.66
C LEU A 44 29.50 -25.25 7.59
N ARG A 45 30.06 -26.08 8.51
CA ARG A 45 29.29 -26.74 9.57
C ARG A 45 28.60 -25.72 10.48
N THR A 46 29.30 -24.65 10.86
CA THR A 46 28.74 -23.57 11.68
C THR A 46 27.68 -22.78 10.90
N ALA A 47 27.94 -22.44 9.64
CA ALA A 47 27.02 -21.71 8.79
C ALA A 47 25.66 -22.43 8.61
N THR A 48 25.66 -23.76 8.62
CA THR A 48 24.47 -24.58 8.44
C THR A 48 23.70 -24.86 9.73
N ASN A 49 24.19 -24.46 10.90
CA ASN A 49 23.40 -24.48 12.14
C ASN A 49 22.27 -23.43 12.02
N ILE A 50 21.05 -23.78 12.46
CA ILE A 50 19.87 -22.96 12.24
C ILE A 50 20.03 -21.54 12.80
N SER A 51 20.62 -21.38 13.97
CA SER A 51 20.77 -20.07 14.66
C SER A 51 22.15 -19.45 14.53
N ALA A 52 23.07 -20.01 13.71
CA ALA A 52 24.42 -19.50 13.62
C ALA A 52 24.61 -18.46 12.51
N SER A 53 25.43 -17.46 12.80
CA SER A 53 25.90 -16.46 11.84
C SER A 53 27.42 -16.38 11.91
N ILE A 54 28.10 -16.64 10.79
CA ILE A 54 29.54 -16.49 10.69
C ILE A 54 29.87 -15.01 10.38
N ASN A 55 30.86 -14.46 11.08
CA ASN A 55 31.36 -13.10 10.88
C ASN A 55 30.31 -11.97 11.04
N LYS A 56 29.20 -12.24 11.71
CA LYS A 56 28.17 -11.22 12.00
C LYS A 56 27.94 -11.18 13.51
N GLN A 57 28.06 -9.99 14.09
CA GLN A 57 27.64 -9.78 15.46
C GLN A 57 26.12 -9.97 15.55
N MET A 58 25.69 -10.91 16.41
CA MET A 58 24.27 -11.03 16.76
C MET A 58 23.88 -9.79 17.55
N SER A 59 23.22 -8.85 16.90
CA SER A 59 22.72 -7.62 17.52
C SER A 59 21.23 -7.49 17.26
N LEU A 60 20.53 -6.77 18.11
CA LEU A 60 19.12 -6.41 17.92
C LEU A 60 18.90 -5.64 16.58
N LYS A 61 19.97 -5.07 16.02
CA LYS A 61 19.99 -4.34 14.74
C LYS A 61 20.45 -5.18 13.54
N GLY A 62 20.78 -6.48 13.73
CA GLY A 62 21.47 -7.31 12.74
C GLY A 62 20.72 -8.55 12.28
N ASN A 63 21.46 -9.45 11.63
CA ASN A 63 20.95 -10.68 11.06
C ASN A 63 20.77 -11.77 12.14
N PHE A 64 19.61 -12.39 12.18
CA PHE A 64 19.29 -13.47 13.12
C PHE A 64 19.88 -14.83 12.70
N GLY A 65 20.56 -14.92 11.54
CA GLY A 65 21.14 -16.18 11.02
C GLY A 65 20.12 -17.23 10.54
N ILE A 66 18.84 -16.91 10.61
CA ILE A 66 17.72 -17.84 10.40
C ILE A 66 17.12 -17.68 9.00
N GLY A 67 17.04 -16.46 8.46
CA GLY A 67 16.17 -16.11 7.33
C GLY A 67 16.36 -16.99 6.08
N ALA A 68 17.61 -17.14 5.59
CA ALA A 68 17.85 -17.94 4.37
C ALA A 68 17.58 -19.43 4.56
N LYS A 69 17.79 -19.94 5.78
CA LYS A 69 17.59 -21.36 6.10
C LYS A 69 16.10 -21.67 6.25
N VAL A 70 15.37 -20.89 7.05
CA VAL A 70 13.93 -21.11 7.26
C VAL A 70 13.16 -20.94 5.96
N SER A 71 13.39 -19.84 5.22
CA SER A 71 12.70 -19.61 3.93
C SER A 71 13.06 -20.65 2.87
N GLY A 72 14.35 -21.03 2.80
CA GLY A 72 14.81 -22.02 1.82
C GLY A 72 14.33 -23.43 2.13
N LEU A 73 14.38 -23.85 3.39
CA LEU A 73 13.97 -25.20 3.80
C LEU A 73 12.45 -25.41 3.69
N THR A 74 11.65 -24.37 3.85
CA THR A 74 10.19 -24.45 3.65
C THR A 74 9.83 -24.84 2.20
N VAL A 75 10.57 -24.34 1.22
CA VAL A 75 10.32 -24.62 -0.22
C VAL A 75 11.23 -25.72 -0.78
N SER A 76 12.16 -26.21 0.00
CA SER A 76 13.16 -27.21 -0.40
C SER A 76 13.44 -28.20 0.73
N PRO A 77 12.41 -28.93 1.21
CA PRO A 77 12.57 -29.91 2.30
C PRO A 77 13.49 -31.07 1.93
N ALA A 78 13.55 -31.50 0.66
CA ALA A 78 14.53 -32.51 0.20
C ALA A 78 15.97 -32.03 0.34
N GLY A 79 16.20 -30.75 0.50
CA GLY A 79 17.47 -30.21 0.94
C GLY A 79 17.88 -28.89 0.28
N ILE A 80 18.80 -28.23 0.98
CA ILE A 80 19.61 -27.14 0.45
C ILE A 80 21.04 -27.62 0.50
N ARG A 81 21.66 -27.77 -0.67
CA ARG A 81 23.06 -28.16 -0.79
C ARG A 81 23.94 -26.93 -0.84
N TYR A 82 24.91 -26.86 0.05
CA TYR A 82 25.96 -25.86 0.09
C TYR A 82 27.27 -26.46 -0.35
N ARG A 83 27.97 -25.77 -1.26
CA ARG A 83 29.37 -26.00 -1.60
C ARG A 83 30.13 -24.71 -1.36
N SER A 84 31.30 -24.82 -0.78
CA SER A 84 32.15 -23.66 -0.59
C SER A 84 33.61 -23.98 -0.83
N CYS A 85 34.26 -23.20 -1.69
CA CYS A 85 35.69 -23.25 -1.96
C CYS A 85 36.41 -22.26 -1.07
N LYS A 86 37.41 -22.73 -0.33
CA LYS A 86 38.33 -21.88 0.43
C LYS A 86 39.74 -22.42 0.32
N GLY A 87 40.65 -21.58 -0.20
CA GLY A 87 42.05 -21.96 -0.39
C GLY A 87 42.24 -23.18 -1.31
N GLY A 88 41.41 -23.34 -2.33
CA GLY A 88 41.46 -24.45 -3.29
C GLY A 88 40.79 -25.75 -2.84
N VAL A 89 40.23 -25.80 -1.63
CA VAL A 89 39.51 -26.97 -1.10
C VAL A 89 38.00 -26.69 -1.10
N VAL A 90 37.20 -27.59 -1.66
CA VAL A 90 35.75 -27.51 -1.71
C VAL A 90 35.11 -28.46 -0.73
N HIS A 91 34.37 -27.88 0.21
CA HIS A 91 33.54 -28.68 1.13
C HIS A 91 32.06 -28.60 0.71
N GLU A 92 31.37 -29.74 0.93
CA GLU A 92 29.93 -29.86 0.67
C GLU A 92 29.17 -30.22 1.94
N VAL A 93 27.95 -29.72 2.07
CA VAL A 93 26.97 -30.12 3.10
C VAL A 93 25.57 -29.96 2.54
N THR A 94 24.67 -30.85 2.88
CA THR A 94 23.23 -30.74 2.58
C THR A 94 22.44 -30.68 3.88
N ILE A 95 21.55 -29.73 4.01
CA ILE A 95 20.59 -29.63 5.10
C ILE A 95 19.18 -29.84 4.51
N GLY A 96 18.35 -30.63 5.15
CA GLY A 96 17.01 -30.96 4.69
C GLY A 96 16.12 -31.45 5.82
N TYR A 97 14.88 -31.78 5.52
CA TYR A 97 13.92 -32.32 6.46
C TYR A 97 14.10 -33.86 6.54
N ASP A 98 14.19 -34.38 7.73
CA ASP A 98 14.21 -35.80 8.01
C ASP A 98 12.84 -36.21 8.56
N GLU A 99 12.17 -37.13 7.86
CA GLU A 99 10.81 -37.57 8.22
C GLU A 99 10.81 -38.43 9.50
N GLU A 100 11.89 -39.20 9.78
CA GLU A 100 11.98 -40.02 10.98
C GLU A 100 12.24 -39.17 12.22
N ALA A 101 13.11 -38.17 12.09
CA ALA A 101 13.44 -37.25 13.18
C ALA A 101 12.41 -36.10 13.30
N GLU A 102 11.47 -35.96 12.36
CA GLU A 102 10.48 -34.87 12.26
C GLU A 102 11.11 -33.47 12.40
N THR A 103 12.35 -33.30 11.88
CA THR A 103 13.09 -32.04 12.02
C THR A 103 14.09 -31.84 10.88
N PHE A 104 14.60 -30.61 10.79
CA PHE A 104 15.65 -30.29 9.83
C PHE A 104 17.02 -30.71 10.37
N VAL A 105 17.72 -31.52 9.57
CA VAL A 105 19.03 -32.08 9.91
C VAL A 105 20.08 -31.76 8.84
N ARG A 106 21.35 -31.95 9.15
CA ARG A 106 22.39 -32.11 8.14
C ARG A 106 22.44 -33.61 7.77
N PHE A 107 22.23 -33.89 6.49
CA PHE A 107 22.36 -35.25 6.01
C PHE A 107 23.80 -35.75 6.15
N THR A 108 23.97 -37.02 6.55
CA THR A 108 25.26 -37.70 6.60
C THR A 108 25.41 -38.56 5.36
N PHE A 109 26.63 -38.69 4.90
CA PHE A 109 27.03 -39.50 3.76
C PHE A 109 28.19 -40.41 4.17
N GLU A 110 28.25 -41.60 3.62
CA GLU A 110 29.40 -42.50 3.83
C GLU A 110 30.57 -42.00 2.98
N VAL A 111 31.66 -41.57 3.64
CA VAL A 111 32.88 -41.08 3.02
C VAL A 111 34.03 -41.89 3.62
N GLU A 112 34.71 -42.69 2.79
CA GLU A 112 35.85 -43.56 3.21
C GLU A 112 35.52 -44.44 4.43
N GLY A 113 34.30 -44.98 4.48
CA GLY A 113 33.82 -45.85 5.55
C GLY A 113 33.47 -45.15 6.87
N ARG A 114 33.25 -43.83 6.83
CA ARG A 114 32.77 -43.01 7.95
C ARG A 114 31.57 -42.18 7.54
N GLU A 115 30.66 -42.00 8.47
CA GLU A 115 29.53 -41.05 8.24
C GLU A 115 29.99 -39.62 8.52
N GLU A 116 29.95 -38.81 7.48
CA GLU A 116 30.30 -37.38 7.55
C GLU A 116 29.19 -36.50 6.99
N SER A 117 28.88 -35.41 7.69
CA SER A 117 27.89 -34.42 7.22
C SER A 117 28.50 -33.28 6.43
N VAL A 118 29.81 -33.04 6.59
CA VAL A 118 30.58 -32.04 5.82
C VAL A 118 31.84 -32.72 5.33
N PHE A 119 32.02 -32.82 4.02
CA PHE A 119 33.10 -33.59 3.41
C PHE A 119 33.75 -32.85 2.24
N ASP A 120 34.97 -33.25 1.89
CA ASP A 120 35.75 -32.67 0.79
C ASP A 120 35.32 -33.28 -0.56
N VAL A 121 34.91 -32.43 -1.50
CA VAL A 121 34.54 -32.81 -2.87
C VAL A 121 35.49 -32.25 -3.93
N SER A 122 36.62 -31.70 -3.53
CA SER A 122 37.59 -31.02 -4.42
C SER A 122 38.02 -31.90 -5.57
N TYR A 123 38.32 -33.15 -5.33
CA TYR A 123 38.77 -34.08 -6.36
C TYR A 123 37.71 -34.31 -7.44
N SER A 124 36.47 -34.48 -7.08
CA SER A 124 35.35 -34.70 -8.03
C SER A 124 35.00 -33.45 -8.84
N LEU A 125 35.34 -32.27 -8.35
CA LEU A 125 35.02 -30.99 -8.96
C LEU A 125 36.22 -30.33 -9.67
N ARG A 126 37.45 -30.83 -9.55
CA ARG A 126 38.69 -30.19 -10.04
C ARG A 126 38.69 -29.77 -11.51
N HIS A 127 37.88 -30.41 -12.37
CA HIS A 127 37.74 -30.12 -13.78
C HIS A 127 36.43 -29.40 -14.11
N LYS A 128 35.59 -29.14 -13.13
CA LYS A 128 34.24 -28.57 -13.33
C LYS A 128 34.12 -27.14 -12.79
N VAL A 129 34.94 -26.77 -11.79
CA VAL A 129 34.86 -25.47 -11.12
C VAL A 129 36.26 -24.83 -10.99
N ASP A 130 36.29 -23.52 -10.84
CA ASP A 130 37.54 -22.79 -10.56
C ASP A 130 37.90 -22.95 -9.07
N LEU A 131 39.05 -23.59 -8.81
CA LEU A 131 39.60 -23.76 -7.46
C LEU A 131 40.61 -22.67 -7.10
N SER A 132 40.93 -21.77 -8.03
CA SER A 132 41.93 -20.68 -7.80
C SER A 132 41.35 -19.50 -7.02
N SER A 133 40.03 -19.44 -6.87
CA SER A 133 39.32 -18.40 -6.15
C SER A 133 38.36 -18.95 -5.14
N ASP A 134 38.09 -18.19 -4.08
CA ASP A 134 37.14 -18.56 -3.06
C ASP A 134 35.72 -18.20 -3.48
N TRP A 135 34.76 -19.09 -3.23
CA TRP A 135 33.35 -18.92 -3.61
C TRP A 135 32.42 -19.78 -2.74
N THR A 136 31.11 -19.48 -2.82
CA THR A 136 30.05 -20.31 -2.23
C THR A 136 28.93 -20.53 -3.24
N GLU A 137 28.44 -21.76 -3.32
CA GLU A 137 27.31 -22.20 -4.13
C GLU A 137 26.22 -22.75 -3.23
N VAL A 138 24.96 -22.40 -3.53
CA VAL A 138 23.76 -22.90 -2.84
C VAL A 138 22.80 -23.41 -3.87
N VAL A 139 22.38 -24.66 -3.76
CA VAL A 139 21.43 -25.32 -4.67
C VAL A 139 20.17 -25.70 -3.91
N LEU A 140 19.02 -25.31 -4.41
CA LEU A 140 17.71 -25.69 -3.86
C LEU A 140 17.29 -27.02 -4.49
N MET A 141 17.23 -28.08 -3.68
CA MET A 141 16.90 -29.43 -4.15
C MET A 141 15.38 -29.60 -4.42
N GLY A 142 14.54 -28.80 -3.76
CA GLY A 142 13.09 -28.87 -3.90
C GLY A 142 12.42 -29.75 -2.88
N GLU A 143 11.23 -30.23 -3.20
CA GLU A 143 10.46 -31.14 -2.33
C GLU A 143 10.92 -32.60 -2.47
N ASP A 144 11.41 -32.96 -3.68
CA ASP A 144 11.98 -34.25 -4.01
C ASP A 144 12.97 -34.13 -5.20
N ASP A 145 13.53 -35.27 -5.63
CA ASP A 145 14.53 -35.34 -6.70
C ASP A 145 13.99 -34.85 -8.04
N ASP A 146 12.71 -35.10 -8.33
CA ASP A 146 12.03 -34.74 -9.58
C ASP A 146 11.51 -33.29 -9.60
N HIS A 147 11.61 -32.55 -8.50
CA HIS A 147 11.13 -31.18 -8.40
C HIS A 147 12.02 -30.21 -9.19
N ASP A 148 11.52 -29.65 -10.29
CA ASP A 148 12.15 -28.58 -11.08
C ASP A 148 12.01 -27.23 -10.36
N THR A 149 12.98 -26.88 -9.51
CA THR A 149 12.96 -25.63 -8.71
C THR A 149 13.16 -24.36 -9.56
N ILE A 150 13.40 -24.48 -10.86
CA ILE A 150 13.40 -23.35 -11.80
C ILE A 150 11.98 -23.03 -12.26
N ALA A 151 11.19 -24.04 -12.58
CA ALA A 151 9.81 -23.87 -13.02
C ALA A 151 8.85 -23.60 -11.85
N GLU A 152 9.17 -24.15 -10.66
CA GLU A 152 8.33 -24.18 -9.47
C GLU A 152 9.11 -23.72 -8.20
N PRO A 153 9.69 -22.51 -8.20
CA PRO A 153 10.61 -22.06 -7.13
C PRO A 153 9.94 -21.77 -5.78
N ILE A 154 8.61 -21.79 -5.71
CA ILE A 154 7.82 -21.52 -4.49
C ILE A 154 7.10 -22.75 -3.93
N GLY A 155 7.27 -23.89 -4.56
CA GLY A 155 6.67 -25.16 -4.17
C GLY A 155 6.20 -25.95 -5.37
N ARG A 156 6.14 -27.28 -5.18
CA ARG A 156 5.76 -28.21 -6.24
C ARG A 156 4.33 -27.94 -6.74
N GLY A 157 4.12 -28.02 -8.06
CA GLY A 157 2.83 -27.76 -8.72
C GLY A 157 2.50 -26.28 -8.89
N ILE A 158 3.28 -25.36 -8.31
CA ILE A 158 3.10 -23.92 -8.45
C ILE A 158 4.08 -23.38 -9.48
N ARG A 159 3.70 -23.52 -10.77
CA ARG A 159 4.51 -23.02 -11.88
C ARG A 159 4.49 -21.50 -11.93
N VAL A 160 5.66 -20.92 -12.13
CA VAL A 160 5.83 -19.47 -12.28
C VAL A 160 6.30 -19.11 -13.70
N ASP A 161 6.08 -17.83 -14.06
CA ASP A 161 6.66 -17.28 -15.29
C ASP A 161 8.20 -17.21 -15.17
N ARG A 162 8.90 -17.35 -16.30
CA ARG A 162 10.37 -17.26 -16.36
C ARG A 162 10.92 -15.93 -15.83
N SER A 163 10.12 -14.88 -15.86
CA SER A 163 10.47 -13.59 -15.27
C SER A 163 10.34 -13.53 -13.74
N TYR A 164 9.89 -14.59 -13.10
CA TYR A 164 9.65 -14.59 -11.65
C TYR A 164 10.91 -14.22 -10.85
N VAL A 165 12.02 -14.93 -11.07
CA VAL A 165 13.26 -14.69 -10.31
C VAL A 165 13.78 -13.26 -10.48
N PRO A 166 13.96 -12.71 -11.71
CA PRO A 166 14.39 -11.32 -11.86
C PRO A 166 13.38 -10.32 -11.30
N THR A 167 12.08 -10.62 -11.36
CA THR A 167 11.04 -9.77 -10.78
C THR A 167 11.14 -9.73 -9.25
N GLN A 168 11.36 -10.88 -8.59
CA GLN A 168 11.54 -10.90 -7.14
C GLN A 168 12.83 -10.19 -6.70
N ILE A 169 13.91 -10.33 -7.47
CA ILE A 169 15.15 -9.60 -7.21
C ILE A 169 14.91 -8.09 -7.32
N PHE A 170 14.23 -7.64 -8.37
CA PHE A 170 13.88 -6.23 -8.53
C PHE A 170 12.98 -5.71 -7.39
N ARG A 171 11.94 -6.46 -7.03
CA ARG A 171 11.04 -6.08 -5.92
C ARG A 171 11.77 -5.98 -4.60
N ARG A 172 12.81 -6.80 -4.42
CA ARG A 172 13.55 -6.85 -3.16
C ARG A 172 14.66 -5.82 -3.07
N PHE A 173 15.39 -5.55 -4.13
CA PHE A 173 16.60 -4.73 -4.11
C PHE A 173 16.43 -3.43 -4.89
N ALA A 174 16.52 -2.30 -4.20
CA ALA A 174 16.65 -0.99 -4.82
C ALA A 174 18.07 -0.80 -5.35
N GLU A 175 19.05 -1.30 -4.59
CA GLU A 175 20.48 -1.19 -4.89
C GLU A 175 21.19 -2.51 -4.55
N PHE A 176 22.18 -2.87 -5.33
CA PHE A 176 23.09 -3.94 -4.95
C PHE A 176 24.22 -3.37 -4.10
N LYS A 177 24.89 -4.26 -3.34
CA LYS A 177 26.08 -3.84 -2.57
C LYS A 177 27.15 -3.24 -3.50
N PRO A 178 27.89 -2.22 -3.06
CA PRO A 178 28.86 -1.51 -3.91
C PRO A 178 29.84 -2.42 -4.63
N GLY A 179 29.89 -2.29 -5.95
CA GLY A 179 30.75 -3.07 -6.83
C GLY A 179 30.34 -4.52 -7.06
N VAL A 180 29.22 -4.98 -6.48
CA VAL A 180 28.72 -6.33 -6.69
C VAL A 180 27.92 -6.40 -8.00
N LYS A 181 28.36 -7.24 -8.92
CA LYS A 181 27.67 -7.56 -10.16
C LYS A 181 26.76 -8.76 -9.93
N VAL A 182 25.48 -8.65 -10.28
CA VAL A 182 24.53 -9.75 -10.22
C VAL A 182 24.21 -10.19 -11.64
N THR A 183 24.41 -11.48 -11.94
CA THR A 183 24.12 -12.06 -13.25
C THR A 183 23.09 -13.17 -13.15
N LEU A 184 22.25 -13.26 -14.16
CA LEU A 184 21.20 -14.25 -14.28
C LEU A 184 21.39 -15.01 -15.59
N ASP A 185 21.23 -16.34 -15.56
CA ASP A 185 21.16 -17.13 -16.78
C ASP A 185 19.95 -16.71 -17.62
N VAL A 186 20.13 -16.55 -18.93
CA VAL A 186 19.02 -16.05 -19.80
C VAL A 186 17.84 -17.02 -19.90
N SER A 187 18.03 -18.31 -19.59
CA SER A 187 16.93 -19.26 -19.50
C SER A 187 15.93 -18.95 -18.37
N LEU A 188 16.34 -18.14 -17.39
CA LEU A 188 15.51 -17.60 -16.31
C LEU A 188 14.86 -16.25 -16.68
N THR A 189 14.95 -15.81 -17.92
CA THR A 189 14.37 -14.56 -18.41
C THR A 189 13.37 -14.83 -19.53
N LYS A 190 12.37 -13.94 -19.67
CA LYS A 190 11.40 -14.02 -20.78
C LYS A 190 12.13 -13.81 -22.12
N GLY A 191 11.88 -14.66 -23.08
CA GLY A 191 12.54 -14.64 -24.39
C GLY A 191 13.81 -15.48 -24.48
N GLY A 192 14.36 -15.96 -23.33
CA GLY A 192 15.43 -16.95 -23.34
C GLY A 192 14.94 -18.30 -23.88
N GLY A 193 15.49 -18.78 -24.99
CA GLY A 193 15.21 -20.11 -25.55
C GLY A 193 15.93 -21.20 -24.74
N LYS A 194 15.52 -22.47 -24.96
CA LYS A 194 16.23 -23.62 -24.38
C LYS A 194 17.69 -23.69 -24.83
N ASP A 195 17.98 -23.16 -26.02
CA ASP A 195 19.31 -23.17 -26.65
C ASP A 195 20.25 -22.07 -26.14
N GLU A 196 19.80 -21.22 -25.21
CA GLU A 196 20.56 -20.11 -24.65
C GLU A 196 21.10 -20.41 -23.25
N THR A 197 20.98 -21.65 -22.78
CA THR A 197 21.53 -22.09 -21.49
C THR A 197 23.03 -21.80 -21.41
N GLY A 198 23.46 -21.17 -20.33
CA GLY A 198 24.85 -20.75 -20.12
C GLY A 198 25.16 -19.30 -20.56
N LYS A 199 24.30 -18.65 -21.35
CA LYS A 199 24.42 -17.22 -21.58
C LYS A 199 23.93 -16.46 -20.35
N THR A 200 24.60 -15.37 -19.98
CA THR A 200 24.27 -14.59 -18.80
C THR A 200 23.85 -13.18 -19.13
N ARG A 201 22.90 -12.67 -18.36
CA ARG A 201 22.47 -11.27 -18.37
C ARG A 201 22.85 -10.62 -17.03
N THR A 202 23.47 -9.46 -17.08
CA THR A 202 23.70 -8.64 -15.89
C THR A 202 22.40 -7.94 -15.52
N LEU A 203 21.96 -8.09 -14.27
CA LEU A 203 20.84 -7.35 -13.73
C LEU A 203 21.29 -5.94 -13.40
N LYS A 204 20.44 -4.97 -13.71
CA LYS A 204 20.62 -3.56 -13.36
C LYS A 204 19.66 -3.19 -12.24
N THR A 205 20.11 -2.37 -11.33
CA THR A 205 19.24 -1.77 -10.31
C THR A 205 18.46 -0.59 -10.88
N LEU A 206 17.46 -0.13 -10.15
CA LEU A 206 16.72 1.07 -10.54
C LEU A 206 17.64 2.29 -10.63
N GLN A 207 18.57 2.44 -9.70
CA GLN A 207 19.52 3.57 -9.68
C GLN A 207 20.40 3.65 -10.93
N GLU A 208 20.74 2.51 -11.53
CA GLU A 208 21.48 2.46 -12.79
C GLU A 208 20.63 2.83 -14.02
N VAL A 209 19.31 2.76 -13.90
CA VAL A 209 18.35 3.05 -14.99
C VAL A 209 17.77 4.45 -14.89
N VAL A 210 17.58 4.96 -13.68
CA VAL A 210 17.03 6.30 -13.41
C VAL A 210 17.63 7.41 -14.30
N PRO A 211 18.95 7.49 -14.54
CA PRO A 211 19.52 8.52 -15.42
C PRO A 211 19.07 8.43 -16.88
N LEU A 212 18.48 7.30 -17.29
CA LEU A 212 18.00 7.06 -18.66
C LEU A 212 16.51 7.39 -18.81
N LEU A 213 15.81 7.69 -17.72
CA LEU A 213 14.39 8.02 -17.71
C LEU A 213 14.19 9.53 -17.97
N PRO A 214 13.02 9.93 -18.52
CA PRO A 214 12.80 11.31 -18.92
C PRO A 214 12.81 12.30 -17.74
N ASN A 215 12.27 11.89 -16.60
CA ASN A 215 12.28 12.70 -15.38
C ASN A 215 12.44 11.81 -14.16
N ALA A 216 13.45 12.12 -13.34
CA ALA A 216 13.64 11.53 -12.03
C ALA A 216 14.34 12.53 -11.12
N GLU A 217 13.89 12.64 -9.89
CA GLU A 217 14.43 13.56 -8.90
C GLU A 217 14.35 12.96 -7.50
N ALA A 218 15.40 13.15 -6.73
CA ALA A 218 15.44 12.78 -5.32
C ALA A 218 15.47 14.03 -4.44
N VAL A 219 14.51 14.17 -3.54
CA VAL A 219 14.43 15.27 -2.59
C VAL A 219 14.69 14.72 -1.19
N THR A 220 15.53 15.39 -0.41
CA THR A 220 15.86 14.99 0.96
C THR A 220 15.32 16.01 1.96
N CYS A 221 14.61 15.54 2.97
CA CYS A 221 14.18 16.36 4.10
C CYS A 221 15.38 16.63 5.02
N SER A 222 15.75 17.89 5.21
CA SER A 222 16.89 18.28 6.03
C SER A 222 16.70 17.98 7.52
N GLU A 223 15.45 17.91 8.00
CA GLU A 223 15.13 17.70 9.41
C GLU A 223 15.19 16.22 9.79
N THR A 224 14.70 15.34 8.91
CA THR A 224 14.53 13.90 9.20
C THR A 224 15.51 13.02 8.46
N GLY A 225 16.22 13.54 7.45
CA GLY A 225 17.08 12.72 6.60
C GLY A 225 16.34 11.80 5.61
N ILE A 226 15.01 11.76 5.65
CA ILE A 226 14.20 10.98 4.72
C ILE A 226 14.42 11.53 3.30
N LYS A 227 14.75 10.63 2.37
CA LYS A 227 14.91 10.96 0.96
C LYS A 227 13.75 10.33 0.18
N VAL A 228 13.03 11.12 -0.61
CA VAL A 228 11.98 10.64 -1.52
C VAL A 228 12.46 10.79 -2.95
N GLN A 229 12.44 9.70 -3.70
CA GLN A 229 12.76 9.66 -5.11
C GLN A 229 11.49 9.51 -5.93
N TYR A 230 11.26 10.46 -6.83
CA TYR A 230 10.17 10.45 -7.80
C TYR A 230 10.71 10.08 -9.17
N ILE A 231 10.00 9.21 -9.88
CA ILE A 231 10.42 8.72 -11.19
C ILE A 231 9.21 8.72 -12.12
N HIS A 232 9.34 9.33 -13.28
CA HIS A 232 8.32 9.31 -14.33
C HIS A 232 8.76 8.37 -15.46
N ASP A 233 7.98 7.34 -15.69
CA ASP A 233 8.20 6.37 -16.78
C ASP A 233 6.92 6.21 -17.62
N PRO A 234 6.71 7.10 -18.62
CA PRO A 234 5.45 7.18 -19.37
C PRO A 234 5.22 6.02 -20.35
N LYS A 235 6.23 5.19 -20.60
CA LYS A 235 6.20 4.16 -21.65
C LYS A 235 6.72 2.81 -21.18
N HIS A 236 6.30 2.36 -20.03
CA HIS A 236 6.79 1.11 -19.41
C HIS A 236 6.99 -0.06 -20.37
N ALA A 237 5.96 -0.41 -21.14
CA ALA A 237 5.98 -1.62 -21.97
C ALA A 237 6.83 -1.50 -23.25
N ASN A 238 6.99 -0.28 -23.76
CA ASN A 238 7.60 -0.02 -25.07
C ASN A 238 8.92 0.74 -25.01
N TYR A 239 9.36 1.12 -23.82
CA TYR A 239 10.56 1.91 -23.63
C TYR A 239 11.72 1.03 -23.16
N SER A 240 12.80 0.96 -23.94
CA SER A 240 13.93 0.04 -23.70
C SER A 240 14.68 0.27 -22.38
N HIS A 241 14.57 1.46 -21.82
CA HIS A 241 15.19 1.85 -20.55
C HIS A 241 14.18 1.99 -19.41
N SER A 242 12.94 1.59 -19.63
CA SER A 242 11.89 1.64 -18.63
C SER A 242 12.10 0.60 -17.53
N LEU A 243 11.36 0.76 -16.43
CA LEU A 243 11.36 -0.20 -15.33
C LEU A 243 10.95 -1.60 -15.78
N SER A 244 10.02 -1.70 -16.76
CA SER A 244 9.62 -2.99 -17.31
C SER A 244 10.73 -3.71 -18.08
N ALA A 245 11.68 -2.99 -18.67
CA ALA A 245 12.82 -3.60 -19.34
C ALA A 245 13.79 -4.31 -18.36
N LEU A 246 13.83 -3.90 -17.09
CA LEU A 246 14.62 -4.56 -16.05
C LEU A 246 14.01 -5.88 -15.61
N ASN A 247 12.70 -5.86 -15.44
CA ASN A 247 11.96 -6.96 -14.82
C ASN A 247 11.46 -7.97 -15.78
N ASN A 248 11.37 -7.59 -17.02
CA ASN A 248 10.48 -8.20 -17.96
C ASN A 248 8.98 -7.87 -17.74
N PRO A 249 8.29 -7.46 -18.81
CA PRO A 249 6.94 -6.86 -18.80
C PRO A 249 5.78 -7.84 -18.54
N ALA A 250 5.99 -8.90 -17.79
CA ALA A 250 4.88 -9.79 -17.40
C ALA A 250 3.85 -9.10 -16.47
N THR A 251 4.22 -7.96 -15.88
CA THR A 251 3.30 -7.16 -15.07
C THR A 251 2.78 -5.98 -15.88
N SER A 252 1.48 -5.80 -15.91
CA SER A 252 0.79 -4.72 -16.63
C SER A 252 1.13 -3.31 -16.12
N SER A 253 1.69 -3.19 -14.92
CA SER A 253 2.12 -1.92 -14.32
C SER A 253 3.45 -2.12 -13.61
N THR A 254 4.42 -1.29 -13.95
CA THR A 254 5.76 -1.29 -13.35
C THR A 254 5.94 -0.16 -12.33
N SER A 255 5.09 0.85 -12.34
CA SER A 255 5.07 1.89 -11.33
C SER A 255 4.69 1.33 -9.96
N PHE A 256 5.31 1.85 -8.92
CA PHE A 256 5.13 1.36 -7.56
C PHE A 256 5.45 2.44 -6.52
N CYS A 257 5.06 2.17 -5.28
CA CYS A 257 5.57 2.85 -4.10
C CYS A 257 6.24 1.83 -3.19
N ALA A 258 7.40 2.16 -2.63
CA ALA A 258 8.12 1.28 -1.72
C ALA A 258 8.94 2.06 -0.70
N LEU A 259 9.14 1.48 0.49
CA LEU A 259 10.17 1.90 1.42
C LEU A 259 11.51 1.32 0.99
N VAL A 260 12.58 2.07 1.13
CA VAL A 260 13.95 1.60 0.89
C VAL A 260 14.76 1.78 2.17
N HIS A 261 15.32 0.67 2.66
CA HIS A 261 16.20 0.66 3.82
C HIS A 261 17.42 -0.22 3.53
N LYS A 262 18.61 0.32 3.62
CA LYS A 262 19.89 -0.37 3.34
C LYS A 262 19.96 -1.05 1.97
N GLY A 263 19.33 -0.42 0.96
CA GLY A 263 19.30 -0.92 -0.42
C GLY A 263 18.25 -2.01 -0.67
N GLU A 264 17.45 -2.37 0.32
CA GLU A 264 16.33 -3.32 0.18
C GLU A 264 14.99 -2.59 0.19
N ARG A 265 14.04 -3.09 -0.59
CA ARG A 265 12.66 -2.59 -0.62
C ARG A 265 11.76 -3.36 0.32
N TYR A 266 10.88 -2.61 0.97
CA TYR A 266 9.85 -3.08 1.88
C TYR A 266 8.52 -2.42 1.54
N ASP A 267 7.40 -2.99 1.96
CA ASP A 267 6.05 -2.54 1.66
C ASP A 267 5.90 -2.13 0.18
N PHE A 268 6.27 -3.05 -0.72
CA PHE A 268 6.29 -2.83 -2.16
C PHE A 268 4.87 -2.90 -2.74
N ARG A 269 4.30 -1.74 -3.07
CA ARG A 269 2.96 -1.60 -3.61
C ARG A 269 3.02 -1.28 -5.10
N THR A 270 2.39 -2.09 -5.94
CA THR A 270 2.37 -1.92 -7.40
C THR A 270 0.98 -2.17 -7.97
N GLY A 271 0.72 -1.72 -9.20
CA GLY A 271 -0.55 -1.87 -9.90
C GLY A 271 -1.71 -1.30 -9.10
N LYS A 272 -2.82 -2.04 -8.99
CA LYS A 272 -4.02 -1.62 -8.26
C LYS A 272 -3.76 -1.28 -6.79
N LYS A 273 -2.81 -1.95 -6.13
CA LYS A 273 -2.46 -1.63 -4.73
C LYS A 273 -1.83 -0.24 -4.60
N TRP A 274 -0.99 0.15 -5.57
CA TRP A 274 -0.42 1.49 -5.62
C TRP A 274 -1.47 2.53 -6.02
N SER A 275 -2.17 2.34 -7.14
CA SER A 275 -3.17 3.29 -7.64
C SER A 275 -4.28 3.57 -6.63
N ALA A 276 -4.64 2.56 -5.82
CA ALA A 276 -5.68 2.72 -4.80
C ALA A 276 -5.28 3.63 -3.64
N VAL A 277 -3.99 3.71 -3.30
CA VAL A 277 -3.50 4.55 -2.19
C VAL A 277 -2.78 5.81 -2.65
N ALA A 278 -2.39 5.91 -3.91
CA ALA A 278 -1.65 7.03 -4.49
C ALA A 278 -2.26 8.42 -4.19
N PRO A 279 -3.60 8.60 -4.12
CA PRO A 279 -4.18 9.88 -3.72
C PRO A 279 -3.75 10.36 -2.33
N ASN A 280 -3.50 9.47 -1.37
CA ASN A 280 -2.99 9.85 -0.04
C ASN A 280 -1.61 10.51 -0.12
N TYR A 281 -0.83 10.12 -1.13
CA TYR A 281 0.51 10.66 -1.42
C TYR A 281 0.47 11.94 -2.28
N GLY A 282 -0.72 12.48 -2.56
CA GLY A 282 -0.92 13.63 -3.44
C GLY A 282 -0.84 13.30 -4.93
N ILE A 283 -0.99 12.03 -5.31
CA ILE A 283 -0.97 11.52 -6.69
C ILE A 283 -2.36 10.94 -7.03
N PRO A 284 -3.39 11.79 -7.18
CA PRO A 284 -4.75 11.33 -7.50
C PRO A 284 -4.86 10.70 -8.88
N PHE A 285 -4.05 11.17 -9.83
CA PHE A 285 -4.00 10.71 -11.22
C PHE A 285 -2.54 10.46 -11.64
N GLY A 286 -2.32 9.61 -12.65
CA GLY A 286 -0.98 9.32 -13.17
C GLY A 286 -0.16 8.34 -12.33
N SER A 287 -0.77 7.65 -11.37
CA SER A 287 -0.08 6.64 -10.54
C SER A 287 0.52 5.48 -11.36
N THR A 288 -0.01 5.19 -12.54
CA THR A 288 0.49 4.13 -13.44
C THR A 288 1.83 4.48 -14.09
N VAL A 289 2.20 5.75 -14.14
CA VAL A 289 3.46 6.23 -14.73
C VAL A 289 4.41 6.88 -13.72
N LEU A 290 3.98 7.04 -12.47
CA LEU A 290 4.77 7.62 -11.39
C LEU A 290 5.17 6.56 -10.36
N THR A 291 6.47 6.41 -10.17
CA THR A 291 7.06 5.58 -9.12
C THR A 291 7.60 6.46 -8.00
N VAL A 292 7.41 6.01 -6.76
CA VAL A 292 7.90 6.69 -5.56
C VAL A 292 8.72 5.70 -4.72
N GLU A 293 9.96 6.03 -4.42
CA GLU A 293 10.79 5.32 -3.45
C GLU A 293 11.08 6.23 -2.25
N ILE A 294 10.85 5.72 -1.05
CA ILE A 294 11.03 6.44 0.21
C ILE A 294 12.20 5.81 0.94
N TYR A 295 13.32 6.50 0.98
CA TYR A 295 14.54 6.05 1.65
C TYR A 295 14.50 6.49 3.10
N ILE A 296 14.52 5.50 3.98
CA ILE A 296 14.45 5.68 5.43
C ILE A 296 15.86 5.64 6.02
N PRO A 297 16.22 6.59 6.89
CA PRO A 297 17.48 6.55 7.63
C PRO A 297 17.65 5.25 8.43
N ASP A 298 18.89 4.81 8.60
CA ASP A 298 19.23 3.54 9.27
C ASP A 298 18.79 3.48 10.73
N GLU A 299 18.63 4.64 11.35
CA GLU A 299 18.26 4.80 12.77
C GLU A 299 16.76 4.75 13.01
N GLU A 300 15.92 4.97 11.99
CA GLU A 300 14.46 5.06 12.16
C GLU A 300 13.77 3.70 12.15
N ALA A 301 14.29 2.75 11.37
CA ALA A 301 13.64 1.46 11.18
C ALA A 301 14.62 0.29 11.19
N LEU A 302 14.11 -0.87 11.55
CA LEU A 302 14.82 -2.13 11.52
C LEU A 302 14.01 -3.18 10.76
N PRO A 303 14.63 -4.03 9.97
CA PRO A 303 13.94 -5.19 9.40
C PRO A 303 13.53 -6.15 10.52
N ASN A 304 12.34 -6.75 10.38
CA ASN A 304 11.90 -7.82 11.25
C ASN A 304 12.76 -9.10 11.03
N GLN A 305 12.50 -10.14 11.84
CA GLN A 305 13.28 -11.39 11.81
C GLN A 305 13.30 -12.05 10.42
N TYR A 306 12.20 -12.00 9.69
CA TYR A 306 12.06 -12.58 8.35
C TYR A 306 12.52 -11.63 7.23
N ARG A 307 12.78 -10.37 7.56
CA ARG A 307 13.16 -9.29 6.63
C ARG A 307 12.11 -9.04 5.54
N ASP A 308 10.87 -9.30 5.82
CA ASP A 308 9.75 -9.02 4.92
C ASP A 308 9.04 -7.70 5.24
N ALA A 309 9.23 -7.18 6.46
CA ALA A 309 8.69 -5.91 6.91
C ALA A 309 9.73 -5.09 7.69
N LEU A 310 9.48 -3.78 7.81
CA LEU A 310 10.19 -2.88 8.70
C LEU A 310 9.38 -2.64 9.97
N THR A 311 10.10 -2.40 11.07
CA THR A 311 9.52 -2.00 12.35
C THR A 311 10.30 -0.80 12.91
N THR A 312 9.64 0.04 13.70
CA THR A 312 10.31 1.11 14.43
C THR A 312 11.36 0.54 15.39
N VAL A 313 12.41 1.31 15.67
CA VAL A 313 13.52 0.88 16.52
C VAL A 313 13.07 0.67 17.97
N GLU A 314 12.26 1.58 18.49
CA GLU A 314 11.87 1.60 19.90
C GLU A 314 10.70 0.67 20.22
N GLU A 315 9.57 0.89 19.57
CA GLU A 315 8.30 0.21 19.92
C GLU A 315 8.04 -1.06 19.10
N ARG A 316 8.85 -1.34 18.08
CA ARG A 316 8.66 -2.48 17.15
C ARG A 316 7.33 -2.43 16.38
N ASN A 317 6.72 -1.24 16.25
CA ASN A 317 5.53 -1.06 15.45
C ASN A 317 5.86 -1.26 13.95
N PRO A 318 4.95 -1.86 13.17
CA PRO A 318 5.12 -1.96 11.73
C PRO A 318 5.31 -0.59 11.09
N VAL A 319 6.24 -0.48 10.15
CA VAL A 319 6.49 0.72 9.35
C VAL A 319 6.08 0.44 7.90
N THR A 320 5.21 1.28 7.38
CA THR A 320 4.63 1.16 6.04
C THR A 320 4.85 2.42 5.20
N THR A 321 4.60 2.35 3.92
CA THR A 321 4.66 3.52 3.04
C THR A 321 3.64 4.60 3.43
N ASP A 322 2.51 4.22 4.04
CA ASP A 322 1.45 5.16 4.46
C ASP A 322 1.93 6.14 5.54
N ASP A 323 2.85 5.72 6.41
CA ASP A 323 3.42 6.56 7.46
C ASP A 323 4.16 7.78 6.89
N TYR A 324 4.59 7.69 5.64
CA TYR A 324 5.33 8.73 4.93
C TYR A 324 4.52 9.47 3.85
N ALA A 325 3.24 9.16 3.69
CA ALA A 325 2.40 9.75 2.63
C ALA A 325 2.39 11.29 2.68
N THR A 326 2.30 11.86 3.87
CA THR A 326 2.37 13.32 4.06
C THR A 326 3.72 13.90 3.62
N LYS A 327 4.83 13.22 3.97
CA LYS A 327 6.17 13.67 3.56
C LYS A 327 6.36 13.61 2.06
N VAL A 328 5.90 12.55 1.41
CA VAL A 328 5.90 12.44 -0.07
C VAL A 328 5.15 13.61 -0.70
N ARG A 329 3.98 13.97 -0.18
CA ARG A 329 3.20 15.08 -0.70
C ARG A 329 3.89 16.44 -0.49
N GLU A 330 4.46 16.67 0.70
CA GLU A 330 5.15 17.93 1.04
C GLU A 330 6.43 18.14 0.20
N MET A 331 7.14 17.07 -0.10
CA MET A 331 8.42 17.10 -0.81
C MET A 331 8.28 16.98 -2.34
N MET A 332 7.05 16.93 -2.85
CA MET A 332 6.75 16.69 -4.26
C MET A 332 7.28 17.79 -5.18
N PRO A 333 8.17 17.48 -6.15
CA PRO A 333 8.66 18.42 -7.14
C PRO A 333 7.54 18.97 -8.05
N GLU A 334 7.75 20.16 -8.60
CA GLU A 334 6.73 20.81 -9.45
C GLU A 334 6.44 20.00 -10.74
N TRP A 335 7.45 19.37 -11.33
CA TRP A 335 7.25 18.55 -12.52
C TRP A 335 6.35 17.33 -12.26
N VAL A 336 6.35 16.76 -11.04
CA VAL A 336 5.42 15.68 -10.66
C VAL A 336 3.98 16.21 -10.64
N LYS A 337 3.77 17.41 -10.09
CA LYS A 337 2.46 18.07 -10.11
C LYS A 337 2.00 18.34 -11.54
N ASP A 338 2.92 18.67 -12.46
CA ASP A 338 2.63 18.82 -13.89
C ASP A 338 2.19 17.50 -14.54
N VAL A 339 2.82 16.40 -14.21
CA VAL A 339 2.43 15.06 -14.67
C VAL A 339 1.02 14.73 -14.17
N ILE A 340 0.74 14.99 -12.89
CA ILE A 340 -0.59 14.80 -12.30
C ILE A 340 -1.64 15.67 -13.00
N ARG A 341 -1.36 16.97 -13.20
CA ARG A 341 -2.25 17.88 -13.91
C ARG A 341 -2.58 17.43 -15.34
N LYS A 342 -1.59 16.91 -16.06
CA LYS A 342 -1.78 16.38 -17.44
C LYS A 342 -2.56 15.06 -17.46
N ALA A 343 -2.45 14.25 -16.41
CA ALA A 343 -3.19 13.02 -16.27
C ALA A 343 -4.63 13.23 -15.73
N HIS A 344 -4.94 14.44 -15.27
CA HIS A 344 -6.25 14.78 -14.73
C HIS A 344 -7.28 14.81 -15.87
N PRO A 345 -8.44 14.16 -15.74
CA PRO A 345 -9.55 14.30 -16.67
C PRO A 345 -9.99 15.78 -16.80
N PRO A 346 -10.54 16.20 -17.93
CA PRO A 346 -11.07 17.55 -18.06
C PRO A 346 -12.13 17.81 -16.99
N ARG A 347 -11.92 18.86 -16.18
CA ARG A 347 -12.77 19.20 -15.03
C ARG A 347 -14.10 19.73 -15.51
N ASP A 348 -15.19 19.26 -14.90
CA ASP A 348 -16.51 19.77 -15.17
C ASP A 348 -16.74 21.06 -14.37
N GLU A 349 -16.95 22.18 -15.03
CA GLU A 349 -17.12 23.52 -14.41
C GLU A 349 -18.25 23.59 -13.37
N ASN A 350 -19.25 22.68 -13.49
CA ASN A 350 -20.36 22.61 -12.53
C ASN A 350 -20.01 22.00 -11.16
N LEU A 351 -18.81 21.48 -10.97
CA LEU A 351 -18.36 20.94 -9.67
C LEU A 351 -17.97 22.05 -8.68
N ASP A 352 -17.61 23.25 -9.17
CA ASP A 352 -17.23 24.37 -8.29
C ASP A 352 -18.42 24.90 -7.47
N ASP A 353 -19.64 24.87 -8.04
CA ASP A 353 -20.86 25.19 -7.30
C ASP A 353 -21.17 24.15 -6.24
N LEU A 354 -21.02 22.89 -6.59
CA LEU A 354 -21.19 21.79 -5.66
C LEU A 354 -20.19 21.86 -4.50
N GLN A 355 -18.94 22.19 -4.80
CA GLN A 355 -17.89 22.37 -3.80
C GLN A 355 -18.22 23.51 -2.82
N ARG A 356 -18.74 24.64 -3.35
CA ARG A 356 -19.18 25.77 -2.50
C ARG A 356 -20.36 25.42 -1.62
N ASP A 357 -21.32 24.66 -2.12
CA ASP A 357 -22.49 24.23 -1.34
C ASP A 357 -22.08 23.24 -0.23
N LEU A 358 -21.15 22.34 -0.51
CA LEU A 358 -20.61 21.44 0.51
C LEU A 358 -19.78 22.17 1.58
N GLN A 359 -19.03 23.21 1.19
CA GLN A 359 -18.31 24.04 2.17
C GLN A 359 -19.29 24.76 3.10
N LYS A 360 -20.39 25.33 2.58
CA LYS A 360 -21.44 25.94 3.42
C LYS A 360 -22.05 24.92 4.37
N LEU A 361 -22.36 23.71 3.89
CA LEU A 361 -22.88 22.64 4.74
C LEU A 361 -21.89 22.22 5.83
N LEU A 362 -20.61 22.12 5.50
CA LEU A 362 -19.59 21.82 6.48
C LEU A 362 -19.50 22.90 7.55
N ASP A 363 -19.59 24.17 7.15
CA ASP A 363 -19.59 25.31 8.07
C ASP A 363 -20.85 25.33 8.94
N GLU A 364 -22.02 25.00 8.38
CA GLU A 364 -23.28 24.83 9.14
C GLU A 364 -23.20 23.68 10.16
N PHE A 365 -22.63 22.53 9.78
CA PHE A 365 -22.47 21.39 10.69
C PHE A 365 -21.48 21.64 11.81
N ARG A 366 -20.55 22.58 11.63
CA ARG A 366 -19.57 23.02 12.64
C ARG A 366 -20.16 23.98 13.66
N LEU A 367 -21.21 24.71 13.30
CA LEU A 367 -21.93 25.48 14.30
C LEU A 367 -22.41 24.46 15.34
N PRO A 368 -21.94 24.54 16.61
CA PRO A 368 -22.53 23.70 17.62
C PRO A 368 -24.02 23.92 17.47
N THR A 369 -24.80 22.84 17.46
CA THR A 369 -26.22 22.88 17.76
C THR A 369 -26.25 23.34 19.21
N ALA A 370 -25.97 24.62 19.38
CA ALA A 370 -26.11 25.26 20.64
C ALA A 370 -27.59 25.15 20.92
N THR A 371 -27.92 24.22 21.74
CA THR A 371 -28.81 24.53 22.79
C THR A 371 -28.15 25.73 23.46
N PHE A 372 -28.44 26.92 22.93
CA PHE A 372 -28.17 28.15 23.62
C PHE A 372 -29.05 28.10 24.87
N VAL A 373 -28.58 27.44 25.86
CA VAL A 373 -28.85 27.90 27.19
C VAL A 373 -28.02 29.19 27.29
N LYS A 374 -28.61 30.24 26.71
CA LYS A 374 -28.31 31.59 27.10
C LYS A 374 -28.54 31.55 28.58
N SER A 375 -27.49 31.44 29.39
CA SER A 375 -27.59 31.73 30.79
C SER A 375 -27.98 33.20 30.84
N ILE A 376 -29.26 33.43 30.85
CA ILE A 376 -29.81 34.71 31.23
C ILE A 376 -29.24 34.88 32.64
N LYS A 377 -28.24 35.75 32.81
CA LYS A 377 -27.87 36.25 34.14
C LYS A 377 -29.19 36.62 34.77
N ALA A 378 -29.57 35.85 35.81
CA ALA A 378 -30.66 36.24 36.65
C ALA A 378 -30.39 37.69 37.06
N PRO A 379 -31.35 38.62 36.92
CA PRO A 379 -31.16 39.97 37.44
C PRO A 379 -30.84 39.86 38.92
N ASP A 380 -29.82 40.60 39.35
CA ASP A 380 -29.46 40.78 40.75
C ASP A 380 -30.75 41.08 41.53
N ARG A 381 -31.26 40.12 42.29
CA ARG A 381 -32.30 40.34 43.29
C ARG A 381 -31.58 40.78 44.53
N THR A 382 -31.53 42.07 44.67
CA THR A 382 -31.50 42.69 46.00
C THR A 382 -32.87 42.54 46.62
N ASP A 383 -32.85 42.00 47.83
CA ASP A 383 -33.78 42.10 48.96
C ASP A 383 -35.19 41.55 48.89
N ASP A 384 -35.40 40.77 49.96
CA ASP A 384 -36.58 40.58 50.82
C ASP A 384 -37.94 40.28 50.20
N SER A 385 -38.34 39.05 50.39
CA SER A 385 -39.53 38.74 51.26
C SER A 385 -39.89 37.24 51.19
N ASP A 386 -39.94 36.67 52.35
CA ASP A 386 -40.66 35.47 52.73
C ASP A 386 -42.05 35.43 52.11
N VAL A 387 -42.44 34.33 51.40
CA VAL A 387 -43.81 33.74 51.44
C VAL A 387 -43.76 32.31 50.89
N GLY A 388 -44.04 31.38 51.74
CA GLY A 388 -45.04 30.32 51.62
C GLY A 388 -44.86 29.23 50.58
N LEU A 389 -44.54 28.06 51.09
CA LEU A 389 -44.83 26.74 50.57
C LEU A 389 -46.26 26.66 50.03
N ASP A 390 -46.43 26.00 48.86
CA ASP A 390 -47.53 25.04 48.73
C ASP A 390 -47.27 23.94 47.72
N GLU A 391 -47.64 22.79 48.14
CA GLU A 391 -47.55 21.47 47.51
C GLU A 391 -48.34 21.39 46.19
N ALA A 392 -47.78 20.77 45.20
CA ALA A 392 -48.58 20.17 44.13
C ALA A 392 -48.20 18.68 44.03
N ARG A 393 -49.17 17.89 44.47
CA ARG A 393 -49.17 16.42 44.46
C ARG A 393 -48.97 15.85 43.06
N SER A 394 -48.07 14.90 42.97
CA SER A 394 -47.94 13.95 41.88
C SER A 394 -49.04 12.88 41.96
N ALA A 395 -49.77 12.65 40.88
CA ALA A 395 -50.60 11.47 40.68
C ALA A 395 -49.76 10.31 40.17
N PRO A 396 -50.08 9.06 40.57
CA PRO A 396 -49.35 7.88 40.12
C PRO A 396 -49.81 7.47 38.73
N VAL A 397 -48.87 7.14 37.86
CA VAL A 397 -49.12 6.46 36.58
C VAL A 397 -48.65 5.02 36.74
N ASP A 398 -49.56 4.10 36.46
CA ASP A 398 -49.36 2.65 36.47
C ASP A 398 -48.30 2.20 35.47
N PRO A 399 -47.57 1.10 35.76
CA PRO A 399 -46.56 0.58 34.87
C PRO A 399 -47.19 -0.22 33.74
N ILE A 400 -46.91 0.16 32.51
CA ILE A 400 -47.11 -0.69 31.32
C ILE A 400 -45.81 -1.43 31.10
N ASP A 401 -45.87 -2.75 31.22
CA ASP A 401 -44.84 -3.68 30.83
C ASP A 401 -44.70 -3.68 29.30
N ASP A 402 -43.55 -3.22 28.83
CA ASP A 402 -43.10 -3.51 27.47
C ASP A 402 -41.63 -3.92 27.49
N GLU A 403 -41.37 -5.19 27.27
CA GLU A 403 -40.03 -5.79 27.17
C GLU A 403 -39.22 -5.31 25.95
N GLU A 404 -39.84 -4.58 25.02
CA GLU A 404 -39.17 -4.08 23.83
C GLU A 404 -38.36 -2.78 24.06
N ASP A 405 -38.60 -2.05 25.15
CA ASP A 405 -37.92 -0.77 25.42
C ASP A 405 -36.56 -0.94 26.14
N ARG A 406 -36.18 -2.16 26.53
CA ARG A 406 -34.89 -2.45 27.17
C ARG A 406 -33.72 -2.51 26.18
N PHE A 407 -33.99 -2.73 24.89
CA PHE A 407 -32.92 -2.82 23.89
C PHE A 407 -32.40 -1.46 23.36
N LEU A 408 -33.14 -0.38 23.61
CA LEU A 408 -32.80 0.98 23.15
C LEU A 408 -32.19 1.85 24.25
N ARG A 409 -32.15 1.40 25.48
CA ARG A 409 -31.43 2.09 26.57
C ARG A 409 -30.15 1.34 26.91
N GLY A 410 -29.06 1.69 26.21
CA GLY A 410 -27.72 1.31 26.63
C GLY A 410 -27.53 1.68 28.11
N GLU A 411 -27.10 0.70 28.89
CA GLU A 411 -26.81 0.83 30.32
C GLU A 411 -25.94 2.06 30.59
N ARG A 412 -26.53 3.06 31.17
CA ARG A 412 -25.79 4.13 31.82
C ARG A 412 -25.20 3.57 33.10
N SER A 413 -23.90 3.24 33.06
CA SER A 413 -23.14 2.99 34.27
C SER A 413 -23.22 4.23 35.18
N SER A 414 -23.66 3.98 36.38
CA SER A 414 -23.85 4.95 37.45
C SER A 414 -22.58 5.75 37.76
N GLY A 415 -22.72 7.07 37.77
CA GLY A 415 -22.08 7.89 38.78
C GLY A 415 -20.60 8.18 38.65
N ARG A 416 -20.25 9.13 37.78
CA ARG A 416 -19.27 10.16 38.19
C ARG A 416 -19.85 11.54 37.90
N ARG A 417 -20.03 12.33 38.97
CA ARG A 417 -20.37 13.75 38.89
C ARG A 417 -19.44 14.40 37.88
N ALA A 418 -20.03 15.00 36.83
CA ALA A 418 -19.31 15.88 35.93
C ALA A 418 -18.76 17.05 36.75
N THR A 419 -17.47 17.00 37.04
CA THR A 419 -16.74 18.19 37.47
C THR A 419 -16.70 19.11 36.26
N ASP A 420 -17.19 20.35 36.42
CA ASP A 420 -17.04 21.43 35.45
C ASP A 420 -15.59 21.43 34.90
N LYS A 421 -15.41 20.92 33.71
CA LYS A 421 -14.16 21.08 32.98
C LYS A 421 -14.09 22.56 32.57
N LYS A 422 -13.46 23.40 33.41
CA LYS A 422 -12.99 24.72 32.97
C LYS A 422 -12.18 24.48 31.70
N VAL A 423 -12.72 24.94 30.58
CA VAL A 423 -12.00 24.95 29.28
C VAL A 423 -10.76 25.80 29.52
N ARG A 424 -9.60 25.16 29.63
CA ARG A 424 -8.32 25.88 29.77
C ARG A 424 -8.06 26.58 28.44
N LYS A 425 -7.89 27.90 28.47
CA LYS A 425 -7.40 28.64 27.31
C LYS A 425 -6.08 28.06 26.87
N ALA A 426 -5.96 27.78 25.57
CA ALA A 426 -4.68 27.37 25.00
C ALA A 426 -3.61 28.45 25.25
N PRO A 427 -2.33 28.08 25.38
CA PRO A 427 -1.24 29.05 25.50
C PRO A 427 -1.23 30.01 24.30
N GLU A 428 -0.85 31.26 24.54
CA GLU A 428 -0.73 32.26 23.48
C GLU A 428 0.27 31.77 22.43
N GLY A 429 -0.17 31.66 21.14
CA GLY A 429 0.64 31.11 20.06
C GLY A 429 0.36 29.63 19.70
N ALA A 430 -0.54 28.95 20.43
CA ALA A 430 -0.96 27.59 20.03
C ALA A 430 -1.67 27.63 18.69
N LYS A 431 -1.15 26.83 17.74
CA LYS A 431 -1.75 26.64 16.41
C LYS A 431 -2.47 25.28 16.36
N LEU A 432 -3.56 25.22 15.59
CA LEU A 432 -4.20 23.95 15.29
C LEU A 432 -3.20 23.00 14.61
N SER A 433 -3.32 21.70 14.91
CA SER A 433 -2.52 20.70 14.20
C SER A 433 -2.78 20.78 12.69
N LYS A 434 -1.78 20.42 11.87
CA LYS A 434 -1.94 20.38 10.40
C LYS A 434 -3.13 19.51 9.99
N GLU A 435 -3.37 18.43 10.71
CA GLU A 435 -4.48 17.52 10.51
C GLU A 435 -5.84 18.19 10.78
N SER A 436 -5.97 18.93 11.88
CA SER A 436 -7.17 19.70 12.19
C SER A 436 -7.43 20.79 11.15
N GLN A 437 -6.37 21.45 10.66
CA GLN A 437 -6.49 22.47 9.60
C GLN A 437 -6.91 21.86 8.25
N ALA A 438 -6.42 20.64 7.92
CA ALA A 438 -6.80 19.93 6.69
C ALA A 438 -8.28 19.57 6.70
N LEU A 439 -8.81 19.10 7.82
CA LEU A 439 -10.24 18.76 7.98
C LEU A 439 -11.17 20.01 8.00
N GLU A 440 -10.63 21.22 7.97
CA GLU A 440 -11.40 22.45 7.94
C GLU A 440 -12.06 22.78 6.60
N ARG A 441 -11.71 22.09 5.55
CA ARG A 441 -12.26 22.31 4.21
C ARG A 441 -13.13 21.14 3.78
N ALA A 442 -14.18 21.45 3.01
CA ALA A 442 -14.94 20.39 2.35
C ALA A 442 -14.04 19.64 1.36
N PRO A 443 -14.21 18.32 1.22
CA PRO A 443 -13.38 17.53 0.33
C PRO A 443 -13.56 17.98 -1.12
N THR A 444 -12.47 17.94 -1.89
CA THR A 444 -12.53 18.12 -3.34
C THR A 444 -13.24 16.92 -3.96
N ILE A 445 -14.24 17.18 -4.83
CA ILE A 445 -14.99 16.11 -5.49
C ILE A 445 -14.47 15.88 -6.90
N GLU A 446 -14.26 14.60 -7.23
CA GLU A 446 -13.87 14.13 -8.55
C GLU A 446 -14.82 13.02 -9.00
N ILE A 447 -15.52 13.21 -10.13
CA ILE A 447 -16.44 12.20 -10.68
C ILE A 447 -15.69 11.40 -11.75
N LEU A 448 -15.60 10.09 -11.53
CA LEU A 448 -14.93 9.15 -12.44
C LEU A 448 -15.98 8.50 -13.35
N ASN A 449 -15.79 8.60 -14.66
CA ASN A 449 -16.65 7.99 -15.67
C ASN A 449 -15.94 6.88 -16.48
N ASP A 450 -14.61 6.72 -16.32
CA ASP A 450 -13.85 5.65 -16.95
C ASP A 450 -13.88 4.39 -16.05
N PRO A 451 -14.38 3.25 -16.57
CA PRO A 451 -14.37 1.99 -15.84
C PRO A 451 -12.98 1.55 -15.36
N ALA A 452 -11.91 1.88 -16.11
CA ALA A 452 -10.54 1.54 -15.73
C ALA A 452 -10.08 2.35 -14.51
N GLU A 453 -10.35 3.65 -14.46
CA GLU A 453 -10.05 4.52 -13.31
C GLU A 453 -10.85 4.11 -12.07
N ILE A 454 -12.14 3.77 -12.25
CA ILE A 454 -13.01 3.28 -11.17
C ILE A 454 -12.45 1.98 -10.57
N ASP A 455 -11.97 1.05 -11.41
CA ASP A 455 -11.38 -0.21 -10.95
C ASP A 455 -10.02 0.02 -10.28
N GLU A 456 -9.20 0.93 -10.79
CA GLU A 456 -7.92 1.33 -10.16
C GLU A 456 -8.11 1.89 -8.75
N LYS A 457 -9.16 2.68 -8.53
CA LYS A 457 -9.51 3.22 -7.20
C LYS A 457 -10.26 2.21 -6.33
N GLN A 458 -10.44 0.97 -6.78
CA GLN A 458 -11.19 -0.08 -6.08
C GLN A 458 -12.64 0.32 -5.76
N MET A 459 -13.28 1.02 -6.70
CA MET A 459 -14.65 1.52 -6.54
C MET A 459 -15.67 0.75 -7.38
N LYS A 460 -15.31 -0.41 -7.93
CA LYS A 460 -16.24 -1.28 -8.67
C LYS A 460 -17.41 -1.68 -7.76
N GLY A 461 -18.65 -1.32 -8.17
CA GLY A 461 -19.86 -1.59 -7.38
C GLY A 461 -19.98 -0.73 -6.11
N ARG A 462 -19.24 0.36 -5.98
CA ARG A 462 -19.28 1.31 -4.86
C ARG A 462 -19.46 2.73 -5.38
N ALA A 463 -20.20 3.56 -4.63
CA ALA A 463 -20.56 4.91 -5.07
C ALA A 463 -19.45 5.93 -4.92
N GLY A 464 -18.60 5.79 -3.90
CA GLY A 464 -17.54 6.76 -3.64
C GLY A 464 -16.45 6.24 -2.72
N ARG A 465 -15.34 6.95 -2.70
CA ARG A 465 -14.21 6.71 -1.80
C ARG A 465 -13.59 8.03 -1.36
N TYR A 466 -13.49 8.23 -0.07
CA TYR A 466 -12.89 9.42 0.52
C TYR A 466 -11.44 9.14 0.95
N TYR A 467 -10.55 10.03 0.57
CA TYR A 467 -9.15 10.02 0.96
C TYR A 467 -8.89 11.20 1.89
N LYS A 468 -8.86 10.92 3.20
CA LYS A 468 -8.78 11.97 4.25
C LYS A 468 -7.51 12.81 4.15
N ASP A 469 -6.36 12.19 3.86
CA ASP A 469 -5.08 12.88 3.79
C ASP A 469 -4.95 13.79 2.56
N ALA A 470 -5.60 13.40 1.47
CA ALA A 470 -5.69 14.19 0.23
C ALA A 470 -6.88 15.15 0.23
N GLN A 471 -7.80 15.06 1.20
CA GLN A 471 -9.08 15.78 1.19
C GLN A 471 -9.84 15.64 -0.13
N THR A 472 -9.79 14.44 -0.74
CA THR A 472 -10.41 14.18 -2.04
C THR A 472 -11.45 13.07 -1.93
N LEU A 473 -12.63 13.32 -2.48
CA LEU A 473 -13.74 12.38 -2.57
C LEU A 473 -13.93 12.00 -4.03
N PHE A 474 -13.57 10.77 -4.38
CA PHE A 474 -13.89 10.20 -5.70
C PHE A 474 -15.30 9.64 -5.70
N ILE A 475 -16.03 9.95 -6.77
CA ILE A 475 -17.41 9.49 -7.01
C ILE A 475 -17.42 8.60 -8.25
N ASN A 476 -18.05 7.45 -8.16
CA ASN A 476 -18.24 6.55 -9.29
C ASN A 476 -19.46 6.98 -10.12
N GLY A 477 -19.21 7.70 -11.22
CA GLY A 477 -20.25 8.20 -12.11
C GLY A 477 -21.07 7.13 -12.84
N LEU A 478 -20.61 5.85 -12.78
CA LEU A 478 -21.29 4.67 -13.33
C LEU A 478 -21.95 3.81 -12.25
N TYR A 479 -22.16 4.34 -11.05
CA TYR A 479 -22.80 3.60 -9.97
C TYR A 479 -24.31 3.43 -10.22
N SER A 480 -24.88 2.28 -9.86
CA SER A 480 -26.25 1.90 -10.18
C SER A 480 -27.35 2.88 -9.72
N ALA A 481 -27.09 3.69 -8.68
CA ALA A 481 -28.03 4.73 -8.26
C ALA A 481 -28.12 5.87 -9.29
N VAL A 482 -27.05 6.14 -10.05
CA VAL A 482 -27.08 7.10 -11.17
C VAL A 482 -27.99 6.59 -12.26
N ASP A 483 -27.84 5.32 -12.67
CA ASP A 483 -28.68 4.72 -13.71
C ASP A 483 -30.16 4.73 -13.33
N ARG A 484 -30.48 4.34 -12.09
CA ARG A 484 -31.85 4.36 -11.58
C ARG A 484 -32.45 5.76 -11.57
N MET A 485 -31.69 6.75 -11.10
CA MET A 485 -32.12 8.14 -11.05
C MET A 485 -32.28 8.72 -12.46
N THR A 486 -31.35 8.41 -13.37
CA THR A 486 -31.43 8.81 -14.78
C THR A 486 -32.71 8.29 -15.44
N ALA A 487 -33.02 7.00 -15.29
CA ALA A 487 -34.24 6.42 -15.84
C ALA A 487 -35.52 7.09 -15.31
N GLU A 488 -35.60 7.39 -14.01
CA GLU A 488 -36.76 8.08 -13.42
C GLU A 488 -36.87 9.55 -13.92
N LEU A 489 -35.74 10.23 -14.13
CA LEU A 489 -35.71 11.58 -14.67
C LEU A 489 -36.09 11.60 -16.15
N GLU A 490 -35.58 10.64 -16.96
CA GLU A 490 -35.97 10.51 -18.38
C GLU A 490 -37.48 10.28 -18.51
N LEU A 491 -38.05 9.44 -17.67
CA LEU A 491 -39.52 9.22 -17.65
C LEU A 491 -40.29 10.50 -17.32
N HIS A 492 -39.77 11.32 -16.38
CA HIS A 492 -40.41 12.57 -15.98
C HIS A 492 -40.39 13.65 -17.09
N PHE A 493 -39.29 13.70 -17.85
CA PHE A 493 -39.13 14.68 -18.95
C PHE A 493 -39.52 14.11 -20.33
N ALA A 494 -40.07 12.87 -20.37
CA ALA A 494 -40.57 12.28 -21.60
C ALA A 494 -41.67 13.15 -22.21
N GLY A 495 -41.47 13.57 -23.48
CA GLY A 495 -42.40 14.39 -24.24
C GLY A 495 -42.13 15.90 -24.17
N GLN A 496 -41.20 16.41 -23.33
CA GLN A 496 -40.86 17.82 -23.27
C GLN A 496 -39.74 18.22 -24.26
N THR A 497 -38.79 17.32 -24.48
CA THR A 497 -37.68 17.54 -25.45
C THR A 497 -37.12 16.17 -25.81
N GLU A 498 -37.04 15.85 -27.10
CA GLU A 498 -36.38 14.66 -27.58
C GLU A 498 -34.98 15.01 -28.09
N GLY A 499 -33.94 14.39 -27.53
CA GLY A 499 -32.60 14.58 -28.03
C GLY A 499 -31.49 14.05 -27.13
N GLU A 500 -30.32 13.83 -27.71
CA GLU A 500 -29.11 13.38 -27.02
C GLU A 500 -28.65 14.39 -25.96
N GLU A 501 -28.90 15.68 -26.16
CA GLU A 501 -28.55 16.77 -25.23
C GLU A 501 -29.35 16.66 -23.92
N LEU A 502 -30.65 16.37 -23.97
CA LEU A 502 -31.46 16.17 -22.78
C LEU A 502 -30.94 14.99 -21.94
N ARG A 503 -30.56 13.88 -22.60
CA ARG A 503 -29.98 12.72 -21.91
C ARG A 503 -28.68 13.07 -21.20
N LYS A 504 -27.80 13.85 -21.83
CA LYS A 504 -26.56 14.34 -21.21
C LYS A 504 -26.85 15.21 -19.99
N ILE A 505 -27.80 16.11 -20.06
CA ILE A 505 -28.20 16.96 -18.93
C ILE A 505 -28.77 16.12 -17.79
N ILE A 506 -29.63 15.15 -18.08
CA ILE A 506 -30.23 14.26 -17.10
C ILE A 506 -29.15 13.40 -16.41
N LEU A 507 -28.24 12.79 -17.17
CA LEU A 507 -27.12 12.02 -16.62
C LEU A 507 -26.26 12.89 -15.70
N LYS A 508 -25.94 14.11 -16.14
CA LYS A 508 -25.16 15.06 -15.37
C LYS A 508 -25.88 15.47 -14.07
N ALA A 509 -27.20 15.67 -14.12
CA ALA A 509 -28.01 15.97 -12.95
C ALA A 509 -28.02 14.80 -11.95
N ALA A 510 -28.12 13.55 -12.42
CA ALA A 510 -28.07 12.35 -11.60
C ALA A 510 -26.70 12.19 -10.92
N GLN A 511 -25.61 12.35 -11.67
CA GLN A 511 -24.25 12.28 -11.15
C GLN A 511 -23.99 13.38 -10.11
N ARG A 512 -24.34 14.63 -10.41
CA ARG A 512 -24.23 15.77 -9.49
C ARG A 512 -25.04 15.53 -8.20
N SER A 513 -26.25 15.02 -8.33
CA SER A 513 -27.12 14.73 -7.20
C SER A 513 -26.55 13.63 -6.30
N MET A 514 -25.97 12.59 -6.89
CA MET A 514 -25.27 11.55 -6.12
C MET A 514 -24.03 12.13 -5.44
N ALA A 515 -23.22 12.89 -6.15
CA ALA A 515 -22.02 13.53 -5.60
C ALA A 515 -22.35 14.43 -4.41
N PHE A 516 -23.48 15.15 -4.47
CA PHE A 516 -23.95 15.97 -3.35
C PHE A 516 -24.33 15.13 -2.13
N ARG A 517 -25.06 14.02 -2.29
CA ARG A 517 -25.45 13.15 -1.17
C ARG A 517 -24.24 12.52 -0.50
N VAL A 518 -23.34 11.96 -1.30
CA VAL A 518 -22.11 11.34 -0.78
C VAL A 518 -21.20 12.39 -0.14
N GLY A 519 -21.08 13.56 -0.76
CA GLY A 519 -20.33 14.71 -0.22
C GLY A 519 -20.91 15.22 1.09
N LYS A 520 -22.25 15.32 1.19
CA LYS A 520 -22.96 15.70 2.43
C LYS A 520 -22.69 14.70 3.57
N ALA A 521 -22.74 13.40 3.28
CA ALA A 521 -22.42 12.36 4.27
C ALA A 521 -20.97 12.46 4.75
N THR A 522 -20.04 12.73 3.82
CA THR A 522 -18.63 12.93 4.15
C THR A 522 -18.42 14.20 5.01
N CYS A 523 -19.02 15.34 4.64
CA CYS A 523 -18.96 16.58 5.42
C CYS A 523 -19.55 16.39 6.82
N PHE A 524 -20.65 15.66 6.94
CA PHE A 524 -21.24 15.33 8.24
C PHE A 524 -20.28 14.52 9.12
N ALA A 525 -19.66 13.47 8.58
CA ALA A 525 -18.68 12.67 9.31
C ALA A 525 -17.44 13.52 9.75
N ILE A 526 -16.95 14.39 8.87
CA ILE A 526 -15.87 15.34 9.17
C ILE A 526 -16.28 16.28 10.31
N SER A 527 -17.50 16.83 10.26
CA SER A 527 -17.99 17.73 11.32
C SER A 527 -18.08 17.04 12.67
N LYS A 528 -18.53 15.78 12.72
CA LYS A 528 -18.57 14.98 13.94
C LYS A 528 -17.18 14.73 14.53
N ARG A 529 -16.18 14.54 13.69
CA ARG A 529 -14.79 14.46 14.14
C ARG A 529 -14.31 15.78 14.76
N LEU A 530 -14.70 16.91 14.18
CA LEU A 530 -14.25 18.23 14.61
C LEU A 530 -14.97 18.75 15.88
N VAL A 531 -16.29 18.48 15.98
CA VAL A 531 -17.15 19.05 17.03
C VAL A 531 -17.50 18.04 18.12
N ASP A 532 -17.89 16.81 17.74
CA ASP A 532 -18.45 15.83 18.66
C ASP A 532 -17.43 14.82 19.18
N GLY A 533 -16.14 14.98 18.85
CA GLY A 533 -15.05 14.17 19.39
C GLY A 533 -14.98 12.73 18.89
N TRP A 534 -15.49 12.47 17.67
CA TRP A 534 -15.29 11.17 17.00
C TRP A 534 -13.81 10.85 16.86
N SER A 535 -13.46 9.58 16.99
CA SER A 535 -12.11 9.10 16.70
C SER A 535 -11.82 9.11 15.20
N ILE A 536 -10.56 8.95 14.82
CA ILE A 536 -10.17 8.76 13.41
C ILE A 536 -10.83 7.50 12.85
N GLU A 537 -10.91 6.46 13.66
CA GLU A 537 -11.55 5.19 13.28
C GLU A 537 -13.06 5.34 13.01
N ASP A 538 -13.75 6.20 13.79
CA ASP A 538 -15.16 6.49 13.55
C ASP A 538 -15.36 7.24 12.25
N LEU A 539 -14.48 8.21 11.94
CA LEU A 539 -14.46 8.90 10.65
C LEU A 539 -14.22 7.91 9.51
N ASP A 540 -13.22 7.03 9.62
CA ASP A 540 -12.89 6.03 8.59
C ASP A 540 -14.06 5.06 8.35
N ARG A 541 -14.76 4.63 9.39
CA ARG A 541 -15.97 3.79 9.27
C ARG A 541 -17.11 4.53 8.59
N ALA A 542 -17.38 5.78 9.00
CA ALA A 542 -18.48 6.57 8.45
C ALA A 542 -18.24 6.99 7.00
N THR A 543 -16.97 7.12 6.59
CA THR A 543 -16.57 7.45 5.22
C THR A 543 -16.06 6.24 4.43
N SER A 544 -16.29 5.03 4.93
CA SER A 544 -16.00 3.80 4.18
C SER A 544 -16.77 3.76 2.86
N PRO A 545 -16.24 3.12 1.80
CA PRO A 545 -16.94 3.00 0.52
C PRO A 545 -18.33 2.38 0.64
N GLU A 546 -18.55 1.50 1.61
CA GLU A 546 -19.83 0.87 1.91
C GLU A 546 -20.82 1.89 2.49
N SER A 547 -20.40 2.68 3.50
CA SER A 547 -21.23 3.73 4.10
C SER A 547 -21.59 4.82 3.10
N LEU A 548 -20.63 5.22 2.24
CA LEU A 548 -20.86 6.19 1.19
C LEU A 548 -21.82 5.66 0.10
N SER A 549 -21.81 4.35 -0.17
CA SER A 549 -22.75 3.73 -1.10
C SER A 549 -24.18 3.74 -0.57
N LEU A 550 -24.36 3.53 0.73
CA LEU A 550 -25.70 3.68 1.36
C LEU A 550 -26.23 5.10 1.22
N ALA A 551 -25.39 6.12 1.42
CA ALA A 551 -25.77 7.53 1.21
C ALA A 551 -26.13 7.82 -0.26
N ALA A 552 -25.47 7.15 -1.21
CA ALA A 552 -25.76 7.28 -2.64
C ALA A 552 -27.11 6.65 -3.04
N ASP A 553 -27.48 5.52 -2.42
CA ASP A 553 -28.69 4.77 -2.78
C ASP A 553 -29.98 5.49 -2.39
N ASP A 554 -29.95 6.44 -1.47
CA ASP A 554 -31.12 7.27 -1.10
C ASP A 554 -31.33 8.44 -2.09
N TYR A 555 -31.46 8.12 -3.38
CA TYR A 555 -31.58 9.13 -4.45
C TYR A 555 -32.94 9.81 -4.50
N ARG A 556 -34.00 9.21 -3.97
CA ARG A 556 -35.38 9.77 -4.02
C ARG A 556 -35.49 11.12 -3.33
N GLN A 557 -34.79 11.35 -2.24
CA GLN A 557 -34.78 12.62 -1.52
C GLN A 557 -34.26 13.80 -2.36
N SER A 558 -33.42 13.53 -3.35
CA SER A 558 -32.80 14.55 -4.20
C SER A 558 -33.48 14.73 -5.55
N MET A 559 -34.54 13.96 -5.87
CA MET A 559 -35.24 14.03 -7.16
C MET A 559 -35.82 15.41 -7.45
N SER A 560 -36.45 16.07 -6.47
CA SER A 560 -37.02 17.40 -6.64
C SER A 560 -35.95 18.44 -6.98
N ALA A 561 -34.79 18.39 -6.31
CA ALA A 561 -33.67 19.30 -6.58
C ALA A 561 -33.08 19.05 -7.96
N ALA A 562 -32.94 17.78 -8.37
CA ALA A 562 -32.43 17.43 -9.69
C ALA A 562 -33.38 17.92 -10.81
N ARG A 563 -34.70 17.76 -10.65
CA ARG A 563 -35.69 18.27 -11.61
C ARG A 563 -35.59 19.78 -11.76
N LYS A 564 -35.49 20.54 -10.66
CA LYS A 564 -35.32 21.99 -10.68
C LYS A 564 -34.03 22.38 -11.39
N TRP A 565 -32.94 21.68 -11.14
CA TRP A 565 -31.65 21.95 -11.80
C TRP A 565 -31.72 21.67 -13.31
N ILE A 566 -32.33 20.54 -13.74
CA ILE A 566 -32.56 20.24 -15.17
C ILE A 566 -33.40 21.34 -15.83
N GLY A 567 -34.49 21.75 -15.20
CA GLY A 567 -35.36 22.84 -15.72
C GLY A 567 -34.63 24.17 -15.87
N ALA A 568 -33.72 24.50 -14.95
CA ALA A 568 -32.88 25.69 -15.05
C ALA A 568 -31.88 25.59 -16.20
N GLU A 569 -31.23 24.43 -16.36
CA GLU A 569 -30.24 24.18 -17.41
C GLU A 569 -30.86 24.21 -18.81
N LEU A 570 -32.04 23.61 -18.97
CA LEU A 570 -32.80 23.66 -20.22
C LEU A 570 -33.21 25.09 -20.60
N LYS A 571 -33.61 25.91 -19.62
CA LYS A 571 -33.90 27.35 -19.86
C LYS A 571 -32.68 28.13 -20.35
N VAL A 572 -31.49 27.84 -19.78
CA VAL A 572 -30.21 28.45 -20.21
C VAL A 572 -29.87 28.06 -21.64
N GLN A 573 -30.18 26.85 -22.05
CA GLN A 573 -29.92 26.35 -23.41
C GLN A 573 -31.04 26.74 -24.42
N GLY A 574 -32.07 27.49 -23.98
CA GLY A 574 -33.11 28.02 -24.85
C GLY A 574 -34.25 27.03 -25.16
N PHE A 575 -34.39 25.95 -24.40
CA PHE A 575 -35.50 25.03 -24.53
C PHE A 575 -36.72 25.53 -23.75
N ALA A 576 -37.92 25.41 -24.36
CA ALA A 576 -39.17 25.73 -23.68
C ALA A 576 -39.46 24.62 -22.65
N VAL A 577 -39.54 24.97 -21.37
CA VAL A 577 -39.88 24.06 -20.29
C VAL A 577 -41.25 24.45 -19.74
N GLU A 578 -42.24 23.55 -19.84
CA GLU A 578 -43.48 23.69 -19.10
C GLU A 578 -43.19 23.36 -17.62
N GLU A 579 -43.54 24.27 -16.72
CA GLU A 579 -43.40 24.01 -15.29
C GLU A 579 -44.43 22.92 -14.91
N PRO A 580 -44.03 21.77 -14.32
CA PRO A 580 -45.00 20.81 -13.84
C PRO A 580 -45.78 21.42 -12.69
N GLU A 581 -47.12 21.28 -12.72
CA GLU A 581 -48.00 21.66 -11.63
C GLU A 581 -47.53 21.00 -10.31
N PRO A 582 -47.54 21.75 -9.21
CA PRO A 582 -47.17 21.18 -7.91
C PRO A 582 -48.18 20.07 -7.52
N ALA A 583 -47.66 18.84 -7.34
CA ALA A 583 -48.45 17.70 -6.84
C ALA A 583 -48.71 17.81 -5.36
#